data_dc272eb3b6374a1c6912b1150eb34008
#
_entry.id   dc272eb3b6374a1c6912b1150eb34008
#
_cell.length_a   1.000
_cell.length_b   1.000
_cell.length_c   1.000
_cell.angle_alpha   90.00
_cell.angle_beta   90.00
_cell.angle_gamma   90.00
#
_symmetry.space_group_name_H-M   'P 1'
#
loop_
_entity.id
_entity.type
_entity.pdbx_description
1 polymer ?
#
loop_
_entity_poly.entity_id
_entity_poly.type
_entity_poly.pdbx_seq_one_letter_code
_entity_poly.pdbx_strand_id
1 'polypeptide(L)'
;TTLFRSHGAALAGREEIVLFREDIGRHNAVDKVAGRCLLDGLESRDKLLLTSGRVSSEIVLKAAKLGVPLLVSPSAPTALAVQTARRLQLNLVGFARGKRLNVYSAAWRLGYGSNV
;
A
#
# COMPACT_ATOMS: atom_id res chain seq x y z
N THR A 1 -13.06 16.50 15.61
CA THR A 1 -12.67 15.76 14.42
C THR A 1 -11.76 14.60 14.71
N THR A 2 -11.01 14.69 15.77
CA THR A 2 -10.19 13.56 16.14
C THR A 2 -10.99 12.44 16.76
N LEU A 3 -12.24 12.69 17.06
CA LEU A 3 -13.12 11.68 17.61
C LEU A 3 -13.40 10.57 16.60
N PHE A 4 -13.40 10.92 15.33
CA PHE A 4 -13.72 9.97 14.29
C PHE A 4 -12.58 9.91 13.31
N ARG A 5 -11.54 9.22 13.72
CA ARG A 5 -10.45 8.99 12.80
C ARG A 5 -10.81 7.85 11.89
N SER A 6 -10.87 8.15 10.63
CA SER A 6 -11.02 7.11 9.64
C SER A 6 -9.68 6.85 9.01
N HIS A 7 -9.56 5.67 8.43
CA HIS A 7 -8.43 5.28 7.63
C HIS A 7 -8.87 5.19 6.18
N GLY A 8 -8.00 5.62 5.30
CA GLY A 8 -8.27 5.55 3.87
C GLY A 8 -7.39 4.52 3.20
N ALA A 9 -7.92 3.93 2.16
CA ALA A 9 -7.16 3.10 1.26
C ALA A 9 -7.57 3.43 -0.15
N ALA A 10 -6.63 3.43 -1.06
CA ALA A 10 -6.89 3.79 -2.44
C ALA A 10 -6.08 2.92 -3.38
N LEU A 11 -6.68 2.58 -4.51
CA LEU A 11 -5.99 1.95 -5.61
C LEU A 11 -5.71 3.07 -6.62
N ALA A 12 -4.46 3.23 -6.98
CA ALA A 12 -4.07 4.34 -7.86
C ALA A 12 -3.26 3.84 -9.03
N GLY A 13 -3.50 4.45 -10.19
CA GLY A 13 -2.67 4.26 -11.35
C GLY A 13 -1.62 5.35 -11.43
N ARG A 14 -1.06 5.56 -12.60
CA ARG A 14 0.02 6.52 -12.77
C ARG A 14 -0.40 7.95 -12.48
N GLU A 15 -1.61 8.31 -12.86
CA GLU A 15 -2.03 9.70 -12.84
C GLU A 15 -3.31 9.94 -12.08
N GLU A 16 -3.93 8.89 -11.60
CA GLU A 16 -5.23 9.08 -10.97
C GLU A 16 -5.50 8.01 -9.92
N ILE A 17 -6.35 8.37 -8.97
CA ILE A 17 -6.89 7.41 -8.01
C ILE A 17 -8.08 6.74 -8.67
N VAL A 18 -8.04 5.41 -8.73
CA VAL A 18 -9.08 4.63 -9.37
C VAL A 18 -10.19 4.26 -8.39
N LEU A 19 -9.82 3.91 -7.18
CA LEU A 19 -10.74 3.56 -6.11
C LEU A 19 -10.28 4.20 -4.83
N PHE A 20 -11.23 4.67 -4.02
CA PHE A 20 -10.91 5.16 -2.68
C PHE A 20 -12.01 4.71 -1.72
N ARG A 21 -11.61 4.21 -0.57
CA ARG A 21 -12.55 3.80 0.48
C ARG A 21 -12.04 4.21 1.83
N GLU A 22 -12.96 4.50 2.71
CA GLU A 22 -12.65 4.86 4.09
C GLU A 22 -13.34 3.89 5.03
N ASP A 23 -12.73 3.71 6.19
CA ASP A 23 -13.31 2.93 7.27
C ASP A 23 -12.61 3.34 8.56
N ILE A 24 -13.23 3.06 9.69
CA ILE A 24 -12.60 3.30 10.98
C ILE A 24 -11.39 2.39 11.15
N GLY A 25 -11.47 1.16 10.66
CA GLY A 25 -10.36 0.22 10.71
C GLY A 25 -9.54 0.23 9.44
N ARG A 26 -8.21 0.32 9.58
CA ARG A 26 -7.33 0.35 8.41
C ARG A 26 -7.42 -0.92 7.58
N HIS A 27 -7.59 -2.05 8.24
CA HIS A 27 -7.74 -3.34 7.54
C HIS A 27 -9.02 -3.37 6.73
N ASN A 28 -10.10 -2.80 7.29
CA ASN A 28 -11.38 -2.75 6.61
C ASN A 28 -11.31 -1.83 5.39
N ALA A 29 -10.59 -0.72 5.49
CA ALA A 29 -10.43 0.17 4.35
C ALA A 29 -9.75 -0.54 3.19
N VAL A 30 -8.68 -1.28 3.48
CA VAL A 30 -7.98 -2.06 2.46
C VAL A 30 -8.88 -3.15 1.89
N ASP A 31 -9.63 -3.84 2.75
CA ASP A 31 -10.54 -4.89 2.30
C ASP A 31 -11.63 -4.34 1.39
N LYS A 32 -12.11 -3.14 1.67
CA LYS A 32 -13.11 -2.51 0.81
C LYS A 32 -12.56 -2.22 -0.57
N VAL A 33 -11.31 -1.75 -0.64
CA VAL A 33 -10.67 -1.51 -1.93
C VAL A 33 -10.47 -2.82 -2.67
N ALA A 34 -9.96 -3.83 -1.99
CA ALA A 34 -9.70 -5.14 -2.60
C ALA A 34 -11.00 -5.76 -3.10
N GLY A 35 -12.05 -5.72 -2.29
CA GLY A 35 -13.34 -6.27 -2.67
C GLY A 35 -13.93 -5.55 -3.87
N ARG A 36 -13.87 -4.23 -3.89
CA ARG A 36 -14.41 -3.47 -5.01
C ARG A 36 -13.61 -3.69 -6.28
N CYS A 37 -12.30 -3.77 -6.16
CA CYS A 37 -11.44 -4.07 -7.28
C CYS A 37 -11.82 -5.41 -7.92
N LEU A 38 -12.05 -6.42 -7.07
CA LEU A 38 -12.44 -7.73 -7.54
C LEU A 38 -13.81 -7.70 -8.22
N LEU A 39 -14.77 -7.02 -7.60
CA LEU A 39 -16.13 -6.94 -8.16
C LEU A 39 -16.17 -6.23 -9.49
N ASP A 40 -15.35 -5.20 -9.66
CA ASP A 40 -15.33 -4.43 -10.89
C ASP A 40 -14.39 -5.00 -11.94
N GLY A 41 -13.68 -6.06 -11.61
CA GLY A 41 -12.72 -6.66 -12.53
C GLY A 41 -11.57 -5.75 -12.91
N LEU A 42 -11.15 -4.89 -11.98
CA LEU A 42 -10.07 -3.94 -12.26
C LEU A 42 -8.72 -4.62 -12.27
N GLU A 43 -7.90 -4.22 -13.22
CA GLU A 43 -6.52 -4.69 -13.26
C GLU A 43 -5.72 -4.01 -12.16
N SER A 44 -4.99 -4.79 -11.38
CA SER A 44 -4.24 -4.26 -10.24
C SER A 44 -2.73 -4.34 -10.40
N ARG A 45 -2.24 -5.08 -11.38
CA ARG A 45 -0.80 -5.33 -11.53
C ARG A 45 0.00 -4.09 -11.85
N ASP A 46 -0.63 -3.12 -12.49
CA ASP A 46 0.03 -1.86 -12.85
C ASP A 46 -0.35 -0.72 -11.92
N LYS A 47 -0.89 -1.05 -10.77
CA LYS A 47 -1.39 -0.05 -9.84
C LYS A 47 -0.64 -0.13 -8.52
N LEU A 48 -0.91 0.83 -7.67
CA LEU A 48 -0.35 0.83 -6.32
C LEU A 48 -1.49 0.95 -5.32
N LEU A 49 -1.24 0.47 -4.13
CA LEU A 49 -2.17 0.58 -3.02
C LEU A 49 -1.64 1.63 -2.05
N LEU A 50 -2.46 2.63 -1.79
CA LEU A 50 -2.17 3.65 -0.79
C LEU A 50 -2.97 3.32 0.45
N THR A 51 -2.36 3.45 1.60
CA THR A 51 -3.09 3.31 2.86
C THR A 51 -2.61 4.37 3.83
N SER A 52 -3.53 4.92 4.61
CA SER A 52 -3.18 5.94 5.58
C SER A 52 -2.71 5.36 6.90
N GLY A 53 -2.97 4.11 7.16
CA GLY A 53 -2.65 3.48 8.42
C GLY A 53 -1.26 2.87 8.44
N ARG A 54 -0.86 2.40 9.61
CA ARG A 54 0.39 1.68 9.76
C ARG A 54 0.34 0.41 8.92
N VAL A 55 1.50 0.02 8.43
CA VAL A 55 1.58 -1.16 7.60
C VAL A 55 2.06 -2.33 8.45
N SER A 56 1.16 -3.29 8.65
CA SER A 56 1.47 -4.55 9.30
C SER A 56 1.72 -5.62 8.24
N SER A 57 2.21 -6.77 8.68
CA SER A 57 2.40 -7.89 7.76
C SER A 57 1.09 -8.32 7.11
N GLU A 58 -0.03 -8.18 7.82
CA GLU A 58 -1.34 -8.51 7.26
C GLU A 58 -1.72 -7.60 6.12
N ILE A 59 -1.44 -6.32 6.23
CA ILE A 59 -1.70 -5.36 5.14
C ILE A 59 -0.84 -5.71 3.93
N VAL A 60 0.42 -6.08 4.17
CA VAL A 60 1.32 -6.50 3.09
C VAL A 60 0.74 -7.74 2.37
N LEU A 61 0.26 -8.71 3.15
CA LEU A 61 -0.35 -9.91 2.56
C LEU A 61 -1.58 -9.57 1.74
N LYS A 62 -2.40 -8.64 2.22
CA LYS A 62 -3.59 -8.21 1.47
C LYS A 62 -3.21 -7.53 0.17
N ALA A 63 -2.18 -6.68 0.20
CA ALA A 63 -1.69 -6.04 -1.02
C ALA A 63 -1.17 -7.07 -2.01
N ALA A 64 -0.43 -8.06 -1.52
CA ALA A 64 0.10 -9.12 -2.37
C ALA A 64 -1.02 -9.94 -3.01
N LYS A 65 -2.05 -10.25 -2.24
CA LYS A 65 -3.21 -10.97 -2.77
C LYS A 65 -3.96 -10.16 -3.80
N LEU A 66 -4.04 -8.85 -3.60
CA LEU A 66 -4.67 -7.96 -4.56
C LEU A 66 -3.87 -7.91 -5.86
N GLY A 67 -2.58 -8.15 -5.80
CA GLY A 67 -1.73 -8.19 -6.97
C GLY A 67 -1.03 -6.89 -7.30
N VAL A 68 -1.12 -5.89 -6.42
CA VAL A 68 -0.41 -4.64 -6.67
C VAL A 68 1.08 -4.83 -6.40
N PRO A 69 1.95 -4.23 -7.20
CA PRO A 69 3.38 -4.33 -6.99
C PRO A 69 3.93 -3.34 -5.97
N LEU A 70 3.13 -2.38 -5.56
CA LEU A 70 3.62 -1.28 -4.73
C LEU A 70 2.58 -0.92 -3.67
N LEU A 71 3.04 -0.83 -2.44
CA LEU A 71 2.24 -0.42 -1.30
C LEU A 71 2.87 0.82 -0.69
N VAL A 72 2.10 1.87 -0.54
CA VAL A 72 2.59 3.17 -0.06
C VAL A 72 1.80 3.60 1.16
N SER A 73 2.50 4.06 2.18
CA SER A 73 1.87 4.59 3.38
C SER A 73 2.72 5.72 3.97
N PRO A 74 2.09 6.75 4.53
CA PRO A 74 2.83 7.77 5.26
C PRO A 74 3.35 7.28 6.61
N SER A 75 2.82 6.17 7.10
CA SER A 75 3.22 5.62 8.39
C SER A 75 4.32 4.60 8.23
N ALA A 76 5.14 4.47 9.26
CA ALA A 76 6.22 3.50 9.24
C ALA A 76 5.66 2.07 9.32
N PRO A 77 6.24 1.14 8.57
CA PRO A 77 5.84 -0.25 8.65
C PRO A 77 6.46 -0.92 9.87
N THR A 78 5.87 -2.03 10.29
CA THR A 78 6.49 -2.88 11.30
C THR A 78 7.66 -3.63 10.68
N ALA A 79 8.58 -4.11 11.53
CA ALA A 79 9.70 -4.91 11.05
C ALA A 79 9.21 -6.15 10.31
N LEU A 80 8.18 -6.79 10.83
CA LEU A 80 7.62 -7.97 10.18
C LEU A 80 7.01 -7.64 8.82
N ALA A 81 6.39 -6.46 8.70
CA ALA A 81 5.85 -6.03 7.42
C ALA A 81 6.96 -5.89 6.37
N VAL A 82 8.09 -5.32 6.77
CA VAL A 82 9.23 -5.17 5.86
C VAL A 82 9.74 -6.53 5.42
N GLN A 83 9.90 -7.46 6.36
CA GLN A 83 10.36 -8.81 6.04
C GLN A 83 9.41 -9.52 5.09
N THR A 84 8.11 -9.39 5.37
CA THR A 84 7.08 -10.00 4.54
C THR A 84 7.09 -9.43 3.13
N ALA A 85 7.21 -8.11 3.03
CA ALA A 85 7.26 -7.46 1.72
C ALA A 85 8.48 -7.91 0.92
N ARG A 86 9.64 -8.04 1.57
CA ARG A 86 10.84 -8.52 0.90
C ARG A 86 10.66 -9.94 0.40
N ARG A 87 10.06 -10.79 1.21
CA ARG A 87 9.82 -12.18 0.84
C ARG A 87 8.89 -12.28 -0.35
N LEU A 88 7.87 -11.45 -0.40
CA LEU A 88 6.87 -11.47 -1.46
C LEU A 88 7.26 -10.60 -2.65
N GLN A 89 8.41 -9.94 -2.59
CA GLN A 89 8.89 -9.04 -3.64
C GLN A 89 7.90 -7.91 -3.92
N LEU A 90 7.27 -7.43 -2.87
CA LEU A 90 6.37 -6.29 -2.92
C LEU A 90 7.17 -5.03 -2.57
N ASN A 91 7.03 -4.00 -3.38
CA ASN A 91 7.64 -2.72 -3.06
C ASN A 91 6.88 -2.07 -1.92
N LEU A 92 7.58 -1.75 -0.85
CA LEU A 92 7.00 -1.10 0.31
C LEU A 92 7.69 0.23 0.51
N VAL A 93 6.90 1.29 0.42
CA VAL A 93 7.42 2.65 0.43
C VAL A 93 6.63 3.47 1.43
N GLY A 94 7.33 4.32 2.16
CA GLY A 94 6.70 5.26 3.06
C GLY A 94 7.19 6.66 2.81
N PHE A 95 6.46 7.62 3.34
CA PHE A 95 6.87 9.01 3.27
C PHE A 95 7.42 9.42 4.62
N ALA A 96 8.65 9.93 4.62
CA ALA A 96 9.19 10.57 5.80
C ALA A 96 8.70 12.00 5.82
N ARG A 97 9.02 12.70 6.88
CA ARG A 97 8.66 14.10 6.99
C ARG A 97 9.19 14.88 5.81
N GLY A 98 8.39 15.82 5.37
CA GLY A 98 8.72 16.63 4.23
C GLY A 98 8.53 15.85 2.95
N LYS A 99 9.51 15.89 2.09
CA LYS A 99 9.41 15.28 0.77
C LYS A 99 10.23 14.02 0.64
N ARG A 100 10.65 13.46 1.76
CA ARG A 100 11.48 12.26 1.70
C ARG A 100 10.65 11.04 1.46
N LEU A 101 11.25 10.11 0.74
CA LEU A 101 10.65 8.84 0.42
C LEU A 101 11.56 7.74 0.97
N ASN A 102 10.99 6.85 1.76
CA ASN A 102 11.71 5.71 2.30
C ASN A 102 11.29 4.45 1.56
N VAL A 103 12.25 3.77 0.97
CA VAL A 103 11.99 2.52 0.28
C VAL A 103 12.45 1.38 1.19
N TYR A 104 11.51 0.56 1.60
CA TYR A 104 11.78 -0.49 2.56
C TYR A 104 12.08 -1.84 1.91
N SER A 105 11.56 -2.06 0.71
CA SER A 105 11.77 -3.34 0.05
C SER A 105 11.61 -3.22 -1.45
N ALA A 106 12.27 -4.11 -2.17
CA ALA A 106 12.14 -4.29 -3.63
C ALA A 106 12.36 -2.99 -4.43
N ALA A 107 13.34 -2.19 -4.00
CA ALA A 107 13.58 -0.87 -4.57
C ALA A 107 13.80 -0.89 -6.10
N TRP A 108 14.25 -2.01 -6.64
CA TRP A 108 14.52 -2.11 -8.06
C TRP A 108 13.28 -1.82 -8.91
N ARG A 109 12.08 -2.08 -8.38
CA ARG A 109 10.85 -1.80 -9.12
C ARG A 109 10.56 -0.33 -9.26
N LEU A 110 11.22 0.48 -8.47
CA LEU A 110 11.06 1.92 -8.51
C LEU A 110 12.12 2.60 -9.35
N GLY A 111 12.93 1.82 -10.04
CA GLY A 111 13.97 2.38 -10.89
C GLY A 111 15.31 2.59 -10.21
N TYR A 112 15.45 2.12 -8.99
CA TYR A 112 16.74 2.18 -8.30
C TYR A 112 17.65 1.02 -8.68
N GLY A 113 17.07 0.06 -9.32
CA GLY A 113 17.79 -0.97 -10.00
C GLY A 113 18.79 -1.73 -9.19
N SER A 114 19.75 -2.26 -9.90
CA SER A 114 20.77 -3.13 -9.34
C SER A 114 21.76 -2.40 -8.44
N ASN A 115 21.62 -1.11 -8.31
CA ASN A 115 22.50 -0.35 -7.43
C ASN A 115 22.19 -0.56 -5.96
N VAL A 116 21.12 -1.21 -5.71
CA VAL A 116 20.64 -1.38 -4.35
C VAL A 116 21.02 -2.72 -3.80
#